data_9fd3f7c517032582029f28bc5bbc61a4
#
_entry.id   9fd3f7c517032582029f28bc5bbc61a4
#
_cell.length_a   1.000
_cell.length_b   1.000
_cell.length_c   1.000
_cell.angle_alpha   90.00
_cell.angle_beta   90.00
_cell.angle_gamma   90.00
#
_symmetry.space_group_name_H-M   'P 1'
#
loop_
_entity.id
_entity.type
_entity.pdbx_description
1 polymer ?
#
loop_
_entity_poly.entity_id
_entity_poly.type
_entity_poly.pdbx_seq_one_letter_code
_entity_poly.pdbx_strand_id
1 'polypeptide(L)'
;MQYLCFLRILQTKDFGKMSEQELAEGCKKGDNRARKELYELFAQPMLCLCFRYVADLEQAQDLLHDGFLKVFSSISSYTYQGEGSLRAWMSRVFTNLALGFLRANKLLPSLVPLETIADTADETDETDANRLPIDVLMRLVSELPPGYRTVFNLYVFEEWSHKEIAAYLHIQEKSSASQLNRARKMLMERVRNYLKSTE
;
A
#
# COMPACT_ATOMS: atom_id res chain seq x y z
N MET A 1 -9.39 18.11 -1.38
CA MET A 1 -8.23 18.36 -0.49
C MET A 1 -7.55 17.10 0.06
N GLN A 2 -8.21 15.92 0.06
CA GLN A 2 -7.66 14.64 0.58
C GLN A 2 -6.59 13.98 -0.31
N TYR A 3 -6.53 14.30 -1.60
CA TYR A 3 -5.66 13.62 -2.58
C TYR A 3 -4.30 14.31 -2.82
N LEU A 4 -4.10 15.54 -2.35
CA LEU A 4 -2.79 16.23 -2.36
C LEU A 4 -1.70 15.53 -1.52
N CYS A 5 -2.13 14.59 -0.68
CA CYS A 5 -1.31 13.73 0.14
C CYS A 5 -0.38 12.83 -0.69
N PHE A 6 -0.81 12.41 -1.87
CA PHE A 6 -0.10 11.44 -2.70
C PHE A 6 1.04 12.06 -3.52
N LEU A 7 0.87 13.29 -4.02
CA LEU A 7 1.90 13.96 -4.82
C LEU A 7 3.19 14.27 -4.03
N ARG A 8 3.09 14.31 -2.70
CA ARG A 8 4.26 14.52 -1.81
C ARG A 8 5.06 13.24 -1.52
N ILE A 9 4.54 12.06 -1.85
CA ILE A 9 5.18 10.76 -1.51
C ILE A 9 6.37 10.46 -2.41
N LEU A 10 6.33 10.93 -3.67
CA LEU A 10 7.41 10.71 -4.63
C LEU A 10 8.53 11.77 -4.54
N GLN A 11 8.28 12.89 -3.87
CA GLN A 11 9.35 13.80 -3.51
C GLN A 11 9.94 13.31 -2.19
N THR A 12 11.09 12.66 -2.26
CA THR A 12 11.99 12.53 -1.12
C THR A 12 12.18 13.92 -0.55
N LYS A 13 11.38 14.28 0.49
CA LYS A 13 11.77 15.42 1.32
C LYS A 13 13.17 15.12 1.81
N ASP A 14 14.05 16.12 1.67
CA ASP A 14 15.30 16.14 2.42
C ASP A 14 15.01 15.53 3.79
N PHE A 15 15.73 14.43 4.09
CA PHE A 15 15.69 13.85 5.42
C PHE A 15 15.82 15.01 6.41
N GLY A 16 15.00 15.00 7.43
CA GLY A 16 15.12 15.91 8.54
C GLY A 16 16.55 15.91 9.07
N LYS A 17 16.81 16.58 10.14
CA LYS A 17 18.17 16.75 10.71
C LYS A 17 18.90 15.43 11.02
N MET A 18 18.19 14.27 11.03
CA MET A 18 18.73 12.93 11.36
C MET A 18 18.66 11.99 10.15
N SER A 19 19.70 11.20 9.93
CA SER A 19 19.69 10.08 8.98
C SER A 19 18.76 8.94 9.44
N GLU A 20 18.36 8.03 8.54
CA GLU A 20 17.56 6.85 8.92
C GLU A 20 18.19 6.03 10.02
N GLN A 21 19.52 5.91 10.02
CA GLN A 21 20.26 5.19 11.07
C GLN A 21 20.16 5.90 12.41
N GLU A 22 20.36 7.21 12.46
CA GLU A 22 20.26 8.00 13.69
C GLU A 22 18.84 8.00 14.25
N LEU A 23 17.82 8.08 13.38
CA LEU A 23 16.41 7.97 13.75
C LEU A 23 16.13 6.61 14.41
N ALA A 24 16.56 5.52 13.77
CA ALA A 24 16.34 4.18 14.31
C ALA A 24 17.03 3.99 15.67
N GLU A 25 18.31 4.37 15.79
CA GLU A 25 19.06 4.26 17.03
C GLU A 25 18.51 5.16 18.14
N GLY A 26 18.11 6.39 17.81
CA GLY A 26 17.43 7.29 18.75
C GLY A 26 16.11 6.70 19.25
N CYS A 27 15.29 6.17 18.35
CA CYS A 27 14.03 5.51 18.72
C CYS A 27 14.23 4.28 19.61
N LYS A 28 15.26 3.45 19.35
CA LYS A 28 15.63 2.32 20.21
C LYS A 28 16.00 2.75 21.65
N LYS A 29 16.67 3.88 21.77
CA LYS A 29 17.06 4.48 23.07
C LYS A 29 15.89 5.19 23.78
N GLY A 30 14.73 5.28 23.13
CA GLY A 30 13.57 5.96 23.69
C GLY A 30 13.62 7.49 23.55
N ASP A 31 14.48 8.03 22.67
CA ASP A 31 14.58 9.46 22.45
C ASP A 31 13.31 10.01 21.81
N ASN A 32 12.63 10.89 22.53
CA ASN A 32 11.37 11.50 22.07
C ASN A 32 11.56 12.43 20.86
N ARG A 33 12.73 13.02 20.68
CA ARG A 33 13.04 13.85 19.50
C ARG A 33 13.14 12.97 18.25
N ALA A 34 13.86 11.85 18.34
CA ALA A 34 13.96 10.89 17.23
C ALA A 34 12.58 10.30 16.89
N ARG A 35 11.75 9.97 17.89
CA ARG A 35 10.38 9.49 17.68
C ARG A 35 9.50 10.52 16.99
N LYS A 36 9.57 11.77 17.40
CA LYS A 36 8.83 12.87 16.78
C LYS A 36 9.25 13.06 15.32
N GLU A 37 10.55 13.11 15.05
CA GLU A 37 11.08 13.30 13.70
C GLU A 37 10.72 12.11 12.79
N LEU A 38 10.81 10.87 13.30
CA LEU A 38 10.38 9.68 12.57
C LEU A 38 8.88 9.75 12.23
N TYR A 39 8.03 10.17 13.16
CA TYR A 39 6.60 10.35 12.91
C TYR A 39 6.37 11.43 11.83
N GLU A 40 6.99 12.60 11.95
CA GLU A 40 6.84 13.69 10.99
C GLU A 40 7.26 13.32 9.57
N LEU A 41 8.30 12.49 9.43
CA LEU A 41 8.78 12.02 8.13
C LEU A 41 7.88 10.94 7.50
N PHE A 42 7.40 10.00 8.31
CA PHE A 42 6.75 8.80 7.81
C PHE A 42 5.23 8.77 7.99
N ALA A 43 4.61 9.65 8.78
CA ALA A 43 3.16 9.60 9.02
C ALA A 43 2.37 9.69 7.72
N GLN A 44 2.72 10.62 6.84
CA GLN A 44 2.02 10.82 5.59
C GLN A 44 2.16 9.63 4.62
N PRO A 45 3.38 9.12 4.32
CA PRO A 45 3.55 7.90 3.53
C PRO A 45 2.80 6.69 4.09
N MET A 46 2.84 6.48 5.41
CA MET A 46 2.18 5.35 6.06
C MET A 46 0.65 5.50 6.07
N LEU A 47 0.12 6.71 6.24
CA LEU A 47 -1.32 6.97 6.09
C LEU A 47 -1.80 6.60 4.69
N CYS A 48 -1.06 7.00 3.67
CA CYS A 48 -1.39 6.66 2.30
C CYS A 48 -1.32 5.15 2.04
N LEU A 49 -0.33 4.47 2.62
CA LEU A 49 -0.24 3.01 2.56
C LEU A 49 -1.50 2.39 3.17
N CYS A 50 -1.88 2.77 4.40
CA CYS A 50 -3.09 2.27 5.04
C CYS A 50 -4.34 2.51 4.19
N PHE A 51 -4.50 3.75 3.68
CA PHE A 51 -5.65 4.12 2.86
C PHE A 51 -5.77 3.28 1.59
N ARG A 52 -4.65 2.92 0.92
CA ARG A 52 -4.67 2.03 -0.24
C ARG A 52 -5.30 0.67 0.05
N TYR A 53 -5.19 0.18 1.29
CA TYR A 53 -5.77 -1.11 1.69
C TYR A 53 -7.23 -0.98 2.13
N VAL A 54 -7.55 -0.02 2.99
CA VAL A 54 -8.90 0.06 3.60
C VAL A 54 -9.87 0.93 2.82
N ALA A 55 -9.41 1.90 2.04
CA ALA A 55 -10.19 2.87 1.25
C ALA A 55 -11.16 3.72 2.09
N ASP A 56 -10.89 3.85 3.37
CA ASP A 56 -11.61 4.66 4.32
C ASP A 56 -10.59 5.46 5.16
N LEU A 57 -10.81 6.77 5.29
CA LEU A 57 -9.83 7.65 5.91
C LEU A 57 -9.76 7.47 7.43
N GLU A 58 -10.90 7.28 8.07
CA GLU A 58 -10.99 7.09 9.53
C GLU A 58 -10.26 5.80 9.92
N GLN A 59 -10.57 4.69 9.24
CA GLN A 59 -9.88 3.42 9.44
C GLN A 59 -8.38 3.51 9.11
N ALA A 60 -8.00 4.27 8.08
CA ALA A 60 -6.58 4.47 7.74
C ALA A 60 -5.85 5.27 8.84
N GLN A 61 -6.51 6.25 9.47
CA GLN A 61 -5.95 6.99 10.60
C GLN A 61 -5.80 6.12 11.84
N ASP A 62 -6.76 5.27 12.15
CA ASP A 62 -6.66 4.31 13.25
C ASP A 62 -5.49 3.35 13.03
N LEU A 63 -5.38 2.80 11.81
CA LEU A 63 -4.23 1.95 11.45
C LEU A 63 -2.90 2.70 11.49
N LEU A 64 -2.88 4.00 11.18
CA LEU A 64 -1.69 4.83 11.32
C LEU A 64 -1.24 4.90 12.78
N HIS A 65 -2.15 5.15 13.72
CA HIS A 65 -1.83 5.20 15.14
C HIS A 65 -1.31 3.86 15.66
N ASP A 66 -2.04 2.78 15.37
CA ASP A 66 -1.65 1.42 15.75
C ASP A 66 -0.29 1.03 15.14
N GLY A 67 -0.06 1.43 13.88
CA GLY A 67 1.17 1.20 13.16
C GLY A 67 2.37 1.85 13.83
N PHE A 68 2.28 3.10 14.22
CA PHE A 68 3.36 3.77 14.95
C PHE A 68 3.59 3.20 16.35
N LEU A 69 2.53 2.83 17.08
CA LEU A 69 2.67 2.11 18.34
C LEU A 69 3.43 0.80 18.14
N LYS A 70 3.11 0.05 17.09
CA LYS A 70 3.81 -1.19 16.73
C LYS A 70 5.26 -0.95 16.33
N VAL A 71 5.52 0.08 15.51
CA VAL A 71 6.88 0.50 15.13
C VAL A 71 7.71 0.78 16.37
N PHE A 72 7.25 1.67 17.26
CA PHE A 72 8.00 2.04 18.45
C PHE A 72 8.22 0.87 19.43
N SER A 73 7.27 -0.05 19.54
CA SER A 73 7.43 -1.25 20.39
C SER A 73 8.35 -2.30 19.79
N SER A 74 8.51 -2.35 18.46
CA SER A 74 9.31 -3.37 17.77
C SER A 74 10.62 -2.86 17.16
N ILE A 75 10.90 -1.55 17.26
CA ILE A 75 12.09 -0.94 16.62
C ILE A 75 13.42 -1.50 17.17
N SER A 76 13.41 -2.04 18.38
CA SER A 76 14.56 -2.73 18.96
C SER A 76 15.01 -3.94 18.13
N SER A 77 14.10 -4.60 17.41
CA SER A 77 14.40 -5.74 16.54
C SER A 77 14.84 -5.33 15.12
N TYR A 78 14.70 -4.06 14.78
CA TYR A 78 15.13 -3.55 13.47
C TYR A 78 16.65 -3.44 13.40
N THR A 79 17.25 -3.86 12.28
CA THR A 79 18.68 -3.67 11.99
C THR A 79 18.82 -2.83 10.73
N TYR A 80 19.58 -1.74 10.83
CA TYR A 80 19.85 -0.87 9.68
C TYR A 80 20.64 -1.61 8.59
N GLN A 81 20.17 -1.56 7.35
CA GLN A 81 20.75 -2.26 6.19
C GLN A 81 21.06 -1.31 5.02
N GLY A 82 21.18 -0.02 5.32
CA GLY A 82 21.38 1.02 4.31
C GLY A 82 20.18 1.95 4.16
N GLU A 83 20.36 2.98 3.33
CA GLU A 83 19.34 3.97 3.07
C GLU A 83 18.07 3.34 2.47
N GLY A 84 16.90 3.77 2.92
CA GLY A 84 15.60 3.20 2.53
C GLY A 84 15.18 1.95 3.33
N SER A 85 16.09 1.31 4.08
CA SER A 85 15.77 0.08 4.82
C SER A 85 14.80 0.31 5.99
N LEU A 86 14.85 1.47 6.64
CA LEU A 86 13.91 1.84 7.69
C LEU A 86 12.50 2.02 7.13
N ARG A 87 12.38 2.72 6.01
CA ARG A 87 11.12 2.89 5.29
C ARG A 87 10.54 1.55 4.86
N ALA A 88 11.34 0.67 4.25
CA ALA A 88 10.92 -0.66 3.81
C ALA A 88 10.42 -1.53 4.98
N TRP A 89 11.15 -1.51 6.11
CA TRP A 89 10.74 -2.22 7.32
C TRP A 89 9.42 -1.67 7.88
N MET A 90 9.27 -0.34 7.98
CA MET A 90 8.01 0.28 8.41
C MET A 90 6.86 -0.07 7.48
N SER A 91 7.04 0.02 6.16
CA SER A 91 6.03 -0.36 5.18
C SER A 91 5.53 -1.79 5.41
N ARG A 92 6.44 -2.73 5.69
CA ARG A 92 6.08 -4.12 6.01
C ARG A 92 5.26 -4.24 7.30
N VAL A 93 5.57 -3.45 8.35
CA VAL A 93 4.78 -3.40 9.59
C VAL A 93 3.36 -2.90 9.30
N PHE A 94 3.23 -1.81 8.56
CA PHE A 94 1.93 -1.22 8.23
C PHE A 94 1.11 -2.09 7.27
N THR A 95 1.73 -2.69 6.27
CA THR A 95 1.06 -3.66 5.37
C THR A 95 0.50 -4.83 6.15
N ASN A 96 1.27 -5.41 7.07
CA ASN A 96 0.80 -6.51 7.92
C ASN A 96 -0.38 -6.11 8.81
N LEU A 97 -0.38 -4.89 9.36
CA LEU A 97 -1.51 -4.37 10.14
C LEU A 97 -2.75 -4.19 9.27
N ALA A 98 -2.62 -3.57 8.10
CA ALA A 98 -3.74 -3.38 7.19
C ALA A 98 -4.34 -4.71 6.72
N LEU A 99 -3.51 -5.69 6.40
CA LEU A 99 -3.96 -7.04 6.03
C LEU A 99 -4.63 -7.77 7.21
N GLY A 100 -4.10 -7.59 8.42
CA GLY A 100 -4.71 -8.10 9.66
C GLY A 100 -6.10 -7.51 9.88
N PHE A 101 -6.25 -6.20 9.71
CA PHE A 101 -7.53 -5.49 9.80
C PHE A 101 -8.54 -6.02 8.77
N LEU A 102 -8.12 -6.13 7.49
CA LEU A 102 -9.00 -6.65 6.45
C LEU A 102 -9.45 -8.08 6.73
N ARG A 103 -8.59 -8.92 7.32
CA ARG A 103 -8.90 -10.29 7.72
C ARG A 103 -9.92 -10.32 8.87
N ALA A 104 -9.68 -9.53 9.92
CA ALA A 104 -10.55 -9.45 11.09
C ALA A 104 -11.97 -9.00 10.72
N ASN A 105 -12.08 -8.08 9.78
CA ASN A 105 -13.37 -7.55 9.29
C ASN A 105 -13.98 -8.38 8.13
N LYS A 106 -13.41 -9.55 7.80
CA LYS A 106 -13.87 -10.42 6.71
C LYS A 106 -13.97 -9.72 5.35
N LEU A 107 -13.17 -8.67 5.15
CA LEU A 107 -13.12 -7.91 3.91
C LEU A 107 -12.20 -8.56 2.85
N LEU A 108 -11.37 -9.52 3.26
CA LEU A 108 -10.66 -10.39 2.32
C LEU A 108 -11.60 -11.55 1.97
N PRO A 109 -12.03 -11.69 0.73
CA PRO A 109 -12.88 -12.81 0.35
C PRO A 109 -12.13 -14.11 0.59
N SER A 110 -12.73 -14.98 1.41
CA SER A 110 -12.45 -16.41 1.36
C SER A 110 -12.80 -16.85 -0.06
N LEU A 111 -11.77 -17.20 -0.86
CA LEU A 111 -11.93 -17.90 -2.14
C LEU A 111 -13.19 -17.45 -2.92
N VAL A 112 -13.10 -16.41 -3.73
CA VAL A 112 -14.07 -16.28 -4.83
C VAL A 112 -13.84 -17.52 -5.70
N PRO A 113 -14.86 -18.39 -5.89
CA PRO A 113 -14.74 -19.53 -6.78
C PRO A 113 -14.22 -19.02 -8.13
N LEU A 114 -13.32 -19.75 -8.72
CA LEU A 114 -12.74 -19.48 -10.02
C LEU A 114 -13.85 -19.65 -11.07
N GLU A 115 -14.70 -18.65 -11.24
CA GLU A 115 -15.47 -18.57 -12.46
C GLU A 115 -14.46 -18.33 -13.58
N THR A 116 -14.33 -19.34 -14.40
CA THR A 116 -13.46 -19.42 -15.57
C THR A 116 -13.90 -18.38 -16.59
N ILE A 117 -13.43 -17.15 -16.39
CA ILE A 117 -13.43 -16.18 -17.48
C ILE A 117 -12.10 -16.39 -18.19
N ALA A 118 -12.18 -16.83 -19.45
CA ALA A 118 -11.02 -17.05 -20.30
C ALA A 118 -10.03 -15.89 -20.21
N ASP A 119 -8.76 -16.21 -19.91
CA ASP A 119 -7.65 -15.30 -20.03
C ASP A 119 -7.47 -14.92 -21.51
N THR A 120 -8.25 -13.97 -21.98
CA THR A 120 -7.86 -13.22 -23.16
C THR A 120 -6.82 -12.23 -22.68
N ALA A 121 -5.57 -12.49 -23.04
CA ALA A 121 -4.50 -11.51 -22.96
C ALA A 121 -4.85 -10.38 -23.93
N ASP A 122 -5.65 -9.42 -23.47
CA ASP A 122 -5.76 -8.13 -24.13
C ASP A 122 -4.50 -7.36 -23.76
N GLU A 123 -3.68 -7.07 -24.75
CA GLU A 123 -2.60 -6.09 -24.70
C GLU A 123 -3.23 -4.74 -24.36
N THR A 124 -3.42 -4.48 -23.10
CA THR A 124 -3.98 -3.23 -22.62
C THR A 124 -2.92 -2.16 -22.72
N ASP A 125 -3.21 -1.15 -23.52
CA ASP A 125 -2.38 0.02 -23.76
C ASP A 125 -2.15 0.76 -22.41
N GLU A 126 -0.99 0.58 -21.79
CA GLU A 126 -0.60 1.23 -20.52
C GLU A 126 -0.45 2.76 -20.67
N THR A 127 -0.49 3.27 -21.90
CA THR A 127 -0.30 4.69 -22.21
C THR A 127 -1.38 5.59 -21.63
N ASP A 128 -2.61 5.13 -21.47
CA ASP A 128 -3.71 5.93 -20.94
C ASP A 128 -3.61 6.18 -19.43
N ALA A 129 -3.09 5.24 -18.67
CA ALA A 129 -2.90 5.39 -17.23
C ALA A 129 -1.84 6.46 -16.89
N ASN A 130 -0.83 6.63 -17.74
CA ASN A 130 0.23 7.63 -17.56
C ASN A 130 -0.23 9.08 -17.78
N ARG A 131 -1.42 9.28 -18.35
CA ARG A 131 -2.03 10.60 -18.57
C ARG A 131 -2.81 11.12 -17.38
N LEU A 132 -3.12 10.24 -16.41
CA LEU A 132 -3.92 10.62 -15.25
C LEU A 132 -3.07 11.23 -14.14
N PRO A 133 -3.60 12.27 -13.45
CA PRO A 133 -3.05 12.69 -12.17
C PRO A 133 -3.03 11.51 -11.18
N ILE A 134 -1.97 11.42 -10.40
CA ILE A 134 -1.77 10.27 -9.50
C ILE A 134 -2.86 10.14 -8.43
N ASP A 135 -3.45 11.24 -8.00
CA ASP A 135 -4.58 11.27 -7.07
C ASP A 135 -5.84 10.63 -7.66
N VAL A 136 -6.09 10.86 -8.95
CA VAL A 136 -7.19 10.20 -9.68
C VAL A 136 -6.93 8.70 -9.76
N LEU A 137 -5.73 8.29 -10.16
CA LEU A 137 -5.37 6.88 -10.24
C LEU A 137 -5.56 6.17 -8.90
N MET A 138 -5.12 6.80 -7.81
CA MET A 138 -5.26 6.24 -6.47
C MET A 138 -6.70 6.14 -6.00
N ARG A 139 -7.54 7.11 -6.37
CA ARG A 139 -8.99 7.00 -6.15
C ARG A 139 -9.56 5.80 -6.89
N LEU A 140 -9.22 5.61 -8.17
CA LEU A 140 -9.69 4.46 -8.94
C LEU A 140 -9.22 3.11 -8.34
N VAL A 141 -8.00 3.06 -7.79
CA VAL A 141 -7.51 1.89 -7.05
C VAL A 141 -8.31 1.66 -5.77
N SER A 142 -8.63 2.71 -5.01
CA SER A 142 -9.41 2.59 -3.77
C SER A 142 -10.83 2.09 -4.00
N GLU A 143 -11.39 2.29 -5.18
CA GLU A 143 -12.71 1.81 -5.58
C GLU A 143 -12.73 0.33 -5.98
N LEU A 144 -11.59 -0.33 -6.15
CA LEU A 144 -11.55 -1.76 -6.43
C LEU A 144 -12.16 -2.57 -5.29
N PRO A 145 -12.82 -3.70 -5.58
CA PRO A 145 -13.23 -4.65 -4.55
C PRO A 145 -12.04 -5.05 -3.65
N PRO A 146 -12.24 -5.21 -2.34
CA PRO A 146 -11.14 -5.37 -1.38
C PRO A 146 -10.14 -6.48 -1.73
N GLY A 147 -10.58 -7.63 -2.22
CA GLY A 147 -9.68 -8.72 -2.60
C GLY A 147 -8.79 -8.36 -3.79
N TYR A 148 -9.36 -7.80 -4.85
CA TYR A 148 -8.60 -7.37 -6.04
C TYR A 148 -7.65 -6.23 -5.70
N ARG A 149 -8.11 -5.27 -4.90
CA ARG A 149 -7.30 -4.16 -4.39
C ARG A 149 -6.12 -4.65 -3.56
N THR A 150 -6.34 -5.63 -2.71
CA THR A 150 -5.28 -6.21 -1.87
C THR A 150 -4.20 -6.87 -2.71
N VAL A 151 -4.58 -7.75 -3.65
CA VAL A 151 -3.60 -8.41 -4.54
C VAL A 151 -2.87 -7.40 -5.41
N PHE A 152 -3.59 -6.40 -5.93
CA PHE A 152 -2.98 -5.33 -6.71
C PHE A 152 -1.94 -4.53 -5.90
N ASN A 153 -2.28 -4.13 -4.67
CA ASN A 153 -1.35 -3.40 -3.79
C ASN A 153 -0.11 -4.23 -3.47
N LEU A 154 -0.29 -5.50 -3.09
CA LEU A 154 0.83 -6.39 -2.76
C LEU A 154 1.76 -6.60 -3.95
N TYR A 155 1.22 -6.79 -5.15
CA TYR A 155 2.03 -7.06 -6.34
C TYR A 155 2.70 -5.79 -6.89
N VAL A 156 1.94 -4.68 -7.02
CA VAL A 156 2.42 -3.46 -7.72
C VAL A 156 3.22 -2.54 -6.80
N PHE A 157 2.80 -2.37 -5.54
CA PHE A 157 3.43 -1.41 -4.64
C PHE A 157 4.38 -2.06 -3.62
N GLU A 158 4.07 -3.28 -3.17
CA GLU A 158 4.93 -3.99 -2.22
C GLU A 158 5.88 -4.99 -2.92
N GLU A 159 5.76 -5.12 -4.26
CA GLU A 159 6.63 -5.95 -5.13
C GLU A 159 6.66 -7.44 -4.73
N TRP A 160 5.56 -7.94 -4.15
CA TRP A 160 5.44 -9.34 -3.79
C TRP A 160 5.18 -10.20 -5.01
N SER A 161 5.84 -11.35 -5.10
CA SER A 161 5.52 -12.38 -6.09
C SER A 161 4.15 -13.02 -5.85
N HIS A 162 3.53 -13.58 -6.88
CA HIS A 162 2.27 -14.33 -6.72
C HIS A 162 2.39 -15.47 -5.71
N LYS A 163 3.56 -16.10 -5.62
CA LYS A 163 3.86 -17.16 -4.65
C LYS A 163 3.79 -16.65 -3.20
N GLU A 164 4.38 -15.48 -2.92
CA GLU A 164 4.35 -14.84 -1.60
C GLU A 164 2.94 -14.39 -1.24
N ILE A 165 2.24 -13.76 -2.20
CA ILE A 165 0.84 -13.33 -2.03
C ILE A 165 -0.06 -14.55 -1.73
N ALA A 166 0.11 -15.63 -2.49
CA ALA A 166 -0.65 -16.86 -2.33
C ALA A 166 -0.44 -17.48 -0.93
N ALA A 167 0.83 -17.58 -0.51
CA ALA A 167 1.17 -18.10 0.82
C ALA A 167 0.59 -17.23 1.94
N TYR A 168 0.66 -15.91 1.82
CA TYR A 168 0.18 -14.99 2.85
C TYR A 168 -1.35 -14.93 2.95
N LEU A 169 -2.04 -14.89 1.80
CA LEU A 169 -3.50 -14.81 1.72
C LEU A 169 -4.19 -16.17 1.80
N HIS A 170 -3.42 -17.27 1.87
CA HIS A 170 -3.93 -18.66 1.86
C HIS A 170 -4.80 -18.96 0.63
N ILE A 171 -4.36 -18.53 -0.55
CA ILE A 171 -4.98 -18.78 -1.85
C ILE A 171 -4.02 -19.54 -2.77
N GLN A 172 -4.50 -19.99 -3.92
CA GLN A 172 -3.61 -20.55 -4.94
C GLN A 172 -2.86 -19.44 -5.69
N GLU A 173 -1.65 -19.74 -6.18
CA GLU A 173 -0.85 -18.79 -6.97
C GLU A 173 -1.59 -18.34 -8.23
N LYS A 174 -2.26 -19.27 -8.92
CA LYS A 174 -3.13 -18.96 -10.06
C LYS A 174 -4.27 -18.01 -9.69
N SER A 175 -4.83 -18.13 -8.48
CA SER A 175 -5.88 -17.21 -8.00
C SER A 175 -5.33 -15.80 -7.79
N SER A 176 -4.11 -15.67 -7.27
CA SER A 176 -3.44 -14.37 -7.16
C SER A 176 -3.24 -13.72 -8.53
N ALA A 177 -2.74 -14.47 -9.53
CA ALA A 177 -2.57 -13.97 -10.88
C ALA A 177 -3.91 -13.55 -11.52
N SER A 178 -4.93 -14.38 -11.41
CA SER A 178 -6.26 -14.07 -11.94
C SER A 178 -6.89 -12.84 -11.27
N GLN A 179 -6.72 -12.67 -9.96
CA GLN A 179 -7.19 -11.48 -9.24
C GLN A 179 -6.47 -10.21 -9.69
N LEU A 180 -5.16 -10.28 -9.92
CA LEU A 180 -4.39 -9.15 -10.45
C LEU A 180 -4.88 -8.77 -11.85
N ASN A 181 -5.08 -9.74 -12.74
CA ASN A 181 -5.60 -9.48 -14.09
C ASN A 181 -6.98 -8.83 -14.06
N ARG A 182 -7.88 -9.30 -13.18
CA ARG A 182 -9.19 -8.67 -12.99
C ARG A 182 -9.08 -7.25 -12.45
N ALA A 183 -8.21 -7.02 -11.47
CA ALA A 183 -7.94 -5.68 -10.94
C ALA A 183 -7.48 -4.73 -12.06
N ARG A 184 -6.54 -5.17 -12.90
CA ARG A 184 -6.04 -4.39 -14.04
C ARG A 184 -7.15 -4.07 -15.05
N LYS A 185 -7.95 -5.07 -15.45
CA LYS A 185 -9.10 -4.85 -16.38
C LYS A 185 -10.09 -3.82 -15.82
N MET A 186 -10.48 -3.95 -14.55
CA MET A 186 -11.38 -2.98 -13.90
C MET A 186 -10.77 -1.58 -13.83
N LEU A 187 -9.48 -1.46 -13.54
CA LEU A 187 -8.79 -0.17 -13.51
C LEU A 187 -8.74 0.47 -14.90
N MET A 188 -8.39 -0.28 -15.92
CA MET A 188 -8.33 0.22 -17.30
C MET A 188 -9.71 0.69 -17.80
N GLU A 189 -10.77 -0.04 -17.49
CA GLU A 189 -12.14 0.39 -17.83
C GLU A 189 -12.49 1.72 -17.13
N ARG A 190 -12.15 1.87 -15.85
CA ARG A 190 -12.39 3.12 -15.10
C ARG A 190 -11.54 4.27 -15.62
N VAL A 191 -10.29 4.03 -15.98
CA VAL A 191 -9.41 5.02 -16.62
C VAL A 191 -10.03 5.52 -17.91
N ARG A 192 -10.45 4.63 -18.79
CA ARG A 192 -11.12 4.99 -20.05
C ARG A 192 -12.40 5.80 -19.82
N ASN A 193 -13.21 5.40 -18.84
CA ASN A 193 -14.45 6.13 -18.52
C ASN A 193 -14.15 7.52 -17.95
N TYR A 194 -13.13 7.64 -17.11
CA TYR A 194 -12.72 8.94 -16.58
C TYR A 194 -12.21 9.87 -17.69
N LEU A 195 -11.35 9.39 -18.59
CA LEU A 195 -10.85 10.19 -19.72
C LEU A 195 -11.98 10.68 -20.63
N LYS A 196 -12.94 9.81 -20.98
CA LYS A 196 -14.13 10.17 -21.77
C LYS A 196 -15.04 11.20 -21.08
N SER A 197 -15.04 11.27 -19.75
CA SER A 197 -15.86 12.24 -19.02
C SER A 197 -15.18 13.60 -18.86
N THR A 198 -13.91 13.71 -19.23
CA THR A 198 -13.07 14.90 -19.06
C THR A 198 -12.77 15.57 -20.42
N GLU A 199 -13.08 14.90 -21.55
CA GLU A 199 -13.12 15.45 -22.90
C GLU A 199 -14.47 16.13 -23.18
#